data_689f200bbffa1f4aa9a86ce55d34874c
#
_entry.id   689f200bbffa1f4aa9a86ce55d34874c
#
_cell.length_a   1.000
_cell.length_b   1.000
_cell.length_c   1.000
_cell.angle_alpha   90.00
_cell.angle_beta   90.00
_cell.angle_gamma   90.00
#
_symmetry.space_group_name_H-M   'P 1'
#
loop_
_entity.id
_entity.type
_entity.pdbx_description
1 polymer ?
#
loop_
_entity_poly.entity_id
_entity_poly.type
_entity_poly.pdbx_seq_one_letter_code
_entity_poly.pdbx_strand_id
1 'polypeptide(L)'
;MIVLTPATIADAEALSAFANTAFTATFGHIYDPADLALFLSTWNPPDRFRAQIADPDWSIAMVRDDAGAILGYAKMGPLDFELPADQPTDDAVELHQIYLADAAKGTGVATALMDWGIGWARARASILYLSVFTDNPRAQAVYRRYGFYDVGRNAFRVGNHVDEDRFFRLDL
;
A
#
# COMPACT_ATOMS: atom_id res chain seq x y z
N MET A 1 3.19 -13.26 -19.14
CA MET A 1 4.30 -12.94 -18.19
C MET A 1 3.90 -11.65 -17.50
N ILE A 2 3.98 -11.57 -16.14
CA ILE A 2 3.70 -10.32 -15.42
C ILE A 2 4.91 -9.41 -15.57
N VAL A 3 4.70 -8.19 -16.08
CA VAL A 3 5.73 -7.18 -16.24
C VAL A 3 5.45 -6.04 -15.26
N LEU A 4 6.42 -5.79 -14.39
CA LEU A 4 6.42 -4.65 -13.47
C LEU A 4 7.07 -3.45 -14.15
N THR A 5 6.41 -2.30 -14.12
CA THR A 5 6.94 -1.04 -14.63
C THR A 5 6.99 0.01 -13.51
N PRO A 6 8.08 0.79 -13.40
CA PRO A 6 8.10 1.91 -12.47
C PRO A 6 7.06 2.96 -12.91
N ALA A 7 6.41 3.58 -11.92
CA ALA A 7 5.51 4.71 -12.17
C ALA A 7 6.29 5.94 -12.62
N THR A 8 5.69 6.71 -13.50
CA THR A 8 6.19 8.01 -13.97
C THR A 8 5.24 9.12 -13.52
N ILE A 9 5.67 10.37 -13.58
CA ILE A 9 4.82 11.52 -13.24
C ILE A 9 3.54 11.54 -14.08
N ALA A 10 3.59 11.07 -15.32
CA ALA A 10 2.43 10.98 -16.20
C ALA A 10 1.36 9.98 -15.69
N ASP A 11 1.74 9.03 -14.84
CA ASP A 11 0.83 8.02 -14.29
C ASP A 11 0.05 8.51 -13.04
N ALA A 12 0.40 9.67 -12.49
CA ALA A 12 -0.12 10.13 -11.21
C ALA A 12 -1.65 10.24 -11.14
N GLU A 13 -2.30 10.73 -12.22
CA GLU A 13 -3.76 10.82 -12.31
C GLU A 13 -4.40 9.41 -12.32
N ALA A 14 -3.85 8.51 -13.13
CA ALA A 14 -4.36 7.14 -13.25
C ALA A 14 -4.15 6.35 -11.95
N LEU A 15 -3.02 6.53 -11.27
CA LEU A 15 -2.74 5.92 -9.96
C LEU A 15 -3.69 6.43 -8.88
N SER A 16 -3.94 7.75 -8.83
CA SER A 16 -4.89 8.34 -7.90
C SER A 16 -6.31 7.78 -8.09
N ALA A 17 -6.79 7.76 -9.33
CA ALA A 17 -8.10 7.21 -9.64
C ALA A 17 -8.19 5.71 -9.31
N PHE A 18 -7.16 4.94 -9.65
CA PHE A 18 -7.09 3.51 -9.34
C PHE A 18 -7.07 3.25 -7.84
N ALA A 19 -6.24 3.97 -7.07
CA ALA A 19 -6.13 3.83 -5.62
C ALA A 19 -7.48 4.09 -4.94
N ASN A 20 -8.17 5.17 -5.33
CA ASN A 20 -9.47 5.53 -4.77
C ASN A 20 -10.54 4.48 -5.13
N THR A 21 -10.54 3.97 -6.35
CA THR A 21 -11.46 2.91 -6.78
C THR A 21 -11.21 1.61 -6.00
N ALA A 22 -9.97 1.19 -5.87
CA ALA A 22 -9.60 -0.04 -5.17
C ALA A 22 -9.89 0.04 -3.66
N PHE A 23 -9.63 1.20 -3.03
CA PHE A 23 -9.98 1.46 -1.63
C PHE A 23 -11.50 1.39 -1.44
N THR A 24 -12.27 2.08 -2.26
CA THR A 24 -13.74 2.10 -2.19
C THR A 24 -14.33 0.71 -2.39
N ALA A 25 -13.82 -0.06 -3.34
CA ALA A 25 -14.29 -1.42 -3.60
C ALA A 25 -14.03 -2.36 -2.41
N THR A 26 -12.95 -2.15 -1.67
CA THR A 26 -12.57 -2.99 -0.53
C THR A 26 -13.23 -2.55 0.76
N PHE A 27 -13.26 -1.25 1.04
CA PHE A 27 -13.61 -0.69 2.35
C PHE A 27 -14.82 0.26 2.33
N GLY A 28 -15.30 0.69 1.15
CA GLY A 28 -16.33 1.73 1.04
C GLY A 28 -17.64 1.41 1.75
N HIS A 29 -17.97 0.12 1.94
CA HIS A 29 -19.17 -0.33 2.65
C HIS A 29 -19.11 -0.10 4.17
N ILE A 30 -17.92 0.24 4.73
CA ILE A 30 -17.69 0.45 6.16
C ILE A 30 -18.01 1.91 6.54
N TYR A 31 -17.83 2.86 5.61
CA TYR A 31 -17.81 4.29 5.90
C TYR A 31 -19.08 5.01 5.47
N ASP A 32 -19.38 6.11 6.17
CA ASP A 32 -20.35 7.09 5.67
C ASP A 32 -19.87 7.67 4.32
N PRO A 33 -20.76 7.80 3.31
CA PRO A 33 -20.35 8.27 1.99
C PRO A 33 -19.67 9.65 1.97
N ALA A 34 -20.07 10.58 2.87
CA ALA A 34 -19.47 11.90 2.94
C ALA A 34 -18.06 11.86 3.57
N ASP A 35 -17.88 11.06 4.61
CA ASP A 35 -16.56 10.83 5.24
C ASP A 35 -15.60 10.15 4.26
N LEU A 36 -16.08 9.16 3.52
CA LEU A 36 -15.30 8.47 2.48
C LEU A 36 -14.89 9.43 1.36
N ALA A 37 -15.79 10.24 0.84
CA ALA A 37 -15.51 11.20 -0.22
C ALA A 37 -14.43 12.22 0.21
N LEU A 38 -14.55 12.76 1.42
CA LEU A 38 -13.56 13.68 1.97
C LEU A 38 -12.20 13.01 2.14
N PHE A 39 -12.16 11.81 2.70
CA PHE A 39 -10.94 11.03 2.87
C PHE A 39 -10.24 10.80 1.52
N LEU A 40 -10.95 10.28 0.53
CA LEU A 40 -10.39 9.98 -0.79
C LEU A 40 -9.82 11.22 -1.50
N SER A 41 -10.46 12.40 -1.30
CA SER A 41 -10.00 13.66 -1.89
C SER A 41 -8.66 14.15 -1.34
N THR A 42 -8.29 13.73 -0.13
CA THR A 42 -7.10 14.20 0.59
C THR A 42 -6.02 13.13 0.73
N TRP A 43 -6.40 11.85 0.70
CA TRP A 43 -5.48 10.75 1.00
C TRP A 43 -4.56 10.40 -0.17
N ASN A 44 -5.10 10.31 -1.38
CA ASN A 44 -4.36 9.95 -2.59
C ASN A 44 -4.55 10.96 -3.75
N PRO A 45 -4.42 12.29 -3.54
CA PRO A 45 -4.54 13.23 -4.65
C PRO A 45 -3.40 13.02 -5.66
N PRO A 46 -3.59 13.34 -6.95
CA PRO A 46 -2.56 13.17 -7.98
C PRO A 46 -1.24 13.88 -7.65
N ASP A 47 -1.30 15.05 -7.01
CA ASP A 47 -0.11 15.82 -6.63
C ASP A 47 0.76 15.09 -5.60
N ARG A 48 0.14 14.32 -4.69
CA ARG A 48 0.87 13.46 -3.75
C ARG A 48 1.62 12.34 -4.49
N PHE A 49 1.00 11.71 -5.47
CA PHE A 49 1.68 10.73 -6.33
C PHE A 49 2.83 11.37 -7.12
N ARG A 50 2.63 12.57 -7.69
CA ARG A 50 3.69 13.28 -8.41
C ARG A 50 4.89 13.57 -7.51
N ALA A 51 4.66 14.07 -6.30
CA ALA A 51 5.70 14.35 -5.32
C ALA A 51 6.47 13.07 -4.94
N GLN A 52 5.75 11.98 -4.64
CA GLN A 52 6.35 10.70 -4.27
C GLN A 52 7.12 10.04 -5.42
N ILE A 53 6.64 10.15 -6.66
CA ILE A 53 7.35 9.63 -7.84
C ILE A 53 8.64 10.42 -8.11
N ALA A 54 8.65 11.72 -7.82
CA ALA A 54 9.82 12.58 -8.01
C ALA A 54 10.87 12.44 -6.89
N ASP A 55 10.50 11.88 -5.75
CA ASP A 55 11.36 11.73 -4.58
C ASP A 55 12.12 10.39 -4.64
N PRO A 56 13.48 10.39 -4.58
CA PRO A 56 14.30 9.18 -4.66
C PRO A 56 14.11 8.20 -3.48
N ASP A 57 13.54 8.67 -2.36
CA ASP A 57 13.25 7.81 -1.20
C ASP A 57 11.96 7.01 -1.37
N TRP A 58 11.18 7.31 -2.42
CA TRP A 58 9.96 6.61 -2.77
C TRP A 58 10.15 5.75 -4.02
N SER A 59 9.32 4.71 -4.12
CA SER A 59 9.23 3.91 -5.34
C SER A 59 7.83 3.33 -5.49
N ILE A 60 7.31 3.41 -6.73
CA ILE A 60 5.98 2.88 -7.07
C ILE A 60 6.14 1.99 -8.29
N ALA A 61 5.77 0.72 -8.16
CA ALA A 61 5.71 -0.20 -9.29
C ALA A 61 4.27 -0.55 -9.64
N MET A 62 4.00 -0.69 -10.93
CA MET A 62 2.69 -1.01 -11.48
C MET A 62 2.75 -2.24 -12.36
N VAL A 63 1.60 -2.92 -12.46
CA VAL A 63 1.30 -3.91 -13.50
C VAL A 63 0.14 -3.39 -14.32
N ARG A 64 0.25 -3.48 -15.64
CA ARG A 64 -0.81 -3.11 -16.60
C ARG A 64 -1.18 -4.31 -17.45
N ASP A 65 -2.40 -4.30 -17.97
CA ASP A 65 -2.81 -5.22 -19.02
C ASP A 65 -2.34 -4.75 -20.41
N ASP A 66 -2.62 -5.54 -21.42
CA ASP A 66 -2.25 -5.24 -22.82
C ASP A 66 -2.98 -3.99 -23.38
N ALA A 67 -4.08 -3.57 -22.76
CA ALA A 67 -4.81 -2.34 -23.09
C ALA A 67 -4.27 -1.11 -22.34
N GLY A 68 -3.29 -1.29 -21.43
CA GLY A 68 -2.69 -0.24 -20.63
C GLY A 68 -3.43 0.08 -19.33
N ALA A 69 -4.49 -0.64 -18.98
CA ALA A 69 -5.20 -0.45 -17.73
C ALA A 69 -4.39 -0.99 -16.54
N ILE A 70 -4.41 -0.28 -15.41
CA ILE A 70 -3.69 -0.70 -14.20
C ILE A 70 -4.39 -1.92 -13.59
N LEU A 71 -3.66 -3.01 -13.46
CA LEU A 71 -4.08 -4.24 -12.77
C LEU A 71 -3.71 -4.23 -11.29
N GLY A 72 -2.70 -3.48 -10.92
CA GLY A 72 -2.28 -3.31 -9.54
C GLY A 72 -1.02 -2.46 -9.43
N TYR A 73 -0.76 -1.96 -8.22
CA TYR A 73 0.48 -1.27 -7.90
C TYR A 73 0.89 -1.52 -6.45
N ALA A 74 2.18 -1.31 -6.17
CA ALA A 74 2.73 -1.23 -4.82
C ALA A 74 3.52 0.06 -4.66
N LYS A 75 3.41 0.69 -3.48
CA LYS A 75 4.09 1.92 -3.11
C LYS A 75 4.95 1.71 -1.88
N MET A 76 6.25 1.94 -2.03
CA MET A 76 7.28 1.84 -1.01
C MET A 76 7.82 3.23 -0.68
N GLY A 77 8.22 3.46 0.56
CA GLY A 77 8.79 4.75 0.96
C GLY A 77 9.36 4.75 2.37
N PRO A 78 9.74 5.94 2.88
CA PRO A 78 10.14 6.12 4.27
C PRO A 78 9.03 5.71 5.23
N LEU A 79 9.41 5.30 6.44
CA LEU A 79 8.48 5.00 7.52
C LEU A 79 7.72 6.28 7.93
N ASP A 80 6.38 6.22 7.91
CA ASP A 80 5.48 7.35 8.20
C ASP A 80 4.46 7.02 9.32
N PHE A 81 4.71 5.95 10.09
CA PHE A 81 3.87 5.56 11.23
C PHE A 81 4.44 6.03 12.56
N GLU A 82 3.56 6.34 13.50
CA GLU A 82 3.90 6.32 14.93
C GLU A 82 3.75 4.88 15.44
N LEU A 83 4.86 4.16 15.45
CA LEU A 83 4.91 2.78 15.94
C LEU A 83 4.88 2.72 17.47
N PRO A 84 4.50 1.56 18.07
CA PRO A 84 4.70 1.31 19.49
C PRO A 84 6.16 1.60 19.91
N ALA A 85 6.35 2.17 21.12
CA ALA A 85 7.64 2.68 21.58
C ALA A 85 8.76 1.61 21.69
N ASP A 86 8.39 0.34 21.72
CA ASP A 86 9.31 -0.81 21.75
C ASP A 86 9.75 -1.26 20.35
N GLN A 87 9.20 -0.66 19.29
CA GLN A 87 9.54 -1.01 17.92
C GLN A 87 10.67 -0.11 17.38
N PRO A 88 11.72 -0.70 16.77
CA PRO A 88 12.78 0.07 16.15
C PRO A 88 12.29 0.79 14.89
N THR A 89 12.69 2.06 14.76
CA THR A 89 12.39 2.91 13.60
C THR A 89 13.63 3.23 12.76
N ASP A 90 14.82 3.05 13.34
CA ASP A 90 16.06 3.23 12.61
C ASP A 90 16.22 2.10 11.59
N ASP A 91 16.71 2.45 10.40
CA ASP A 91 16.94 1.49 9.31
C ASP A 91 15.65 0.73 8.90
N ALA A 92 14.53 1.46 8.87
CA ALA A 92 13.20 0.93 8.56
C ALA A 92 12.56 1.66 7.38
N VAL A 93 11.81 0.92 6.58
CA VAL A 93 11.00 1.43 5.45
C VAL A 93 9.58 0.88 5.54
N GLU A 94 8.69 1.43 4.73
CA GLU A 94 7.27 1.09 4.74
C GLU A 94 6.76 0.63 3.38
N LEU A 95 5.93 -0.41 3.38
CA LEU A 95 4.99 -0.71 2.30
C LEU A 95 3.71 0.08 2.58
N HIS A 96 3.57 1.24 1.95
CA HIS A 96 2.44 2.15 2.16
C HIS A 96 1.14 1.64 1.55
N GLN A 97 1.22 1.07 0.37
CA GLN A 97 0.03 0.62 -0.37
C GLN A 97 0.37 -0.56 -1.27
N ILE A 98 -0.55 -1.53 -1.33
CA ILE A 98 -0.60 -2.56 -2.37
C ILE A 98 -2.07 -2.78 -2.72
N TYR A 99 -2.44 -2.40 -3.94
CA TYR A 99 -3.80 -2.51 -4.44
C TYR A 99 -3.86 -3.26 -5.76
N LEU A 100 -4.96 -3.98 -5.95
CA LEU A 100 -5.22 -4.82 -7.10
C LEU A 100 -6.62 -4.57 -7.63
N ALA A 101 -6.76 -4.54 -8.95
CA ALA A 101 -8.05 -4.69 -9.60
C ALA A 101 -8.64 -6.08 -9.31
N ASP A 102 -9.95 -6.21 -9.29
CA ASP A 102 -10.60 -7.50 -9.07
C ASP A 102 -10.17 -8.56 -10.09
N ALA A 103 -10.01 -8.16 -11.36
CA ALA A 103 -9.53 -9.02 -12.42
C ALA A 103 -8.11 -9.55 -12.23
N ALA A 104 -7.30 -8.89 -11.40
CA ALA A 104 -5.92 -9.29 -11.10
C ALA A 104 -5.81 -10.26 -9.91
N LYS A 105 -6.89 -10.45 -9.16
CA LYS A 105 -6.90 -11.35 -8.00
C LYS A 105 -6.70 -12.81 -8.44
N GLY A 106 -5.73 -13.50 -7.84
CA GLY A 106 -5.41 -14.89 -8.17
C GLY A 106 -4.54 -15.09 -9.41
N THR A 107 -4.12 -14.02 -10.09
CA THR A 107 -3.31 -14.09 -11.31
C THR A 107 -1.79 -14.06 -11.06
N GLY A 108 -1.34 -13.88 -9.81
CA GLY A 108 0.06 -13.73 -9.45
C GLY A 108 0.54 -12.27 -9.37
N VAL A 109 -0.27 -11.28 -9.75
CA VAL A 109 0.09 -9.85 -9.69
C VAL A 109 0.46 -9.43 -8.26
N ALA A 110 -0.32 -9.86 -7.26
CA ALA A 110 0.01 -9.57 -5.85
C ALA A 110 1.38 -10.11 -5.44
N THR A 111 1.71 -11.34 -5.85
CA THR A 111 3.00 -11.96 -5.56
C THR A 111 4.13 -11.16 -6.20
N ALA A 112 4.00 -10.81 -7.48
CA ALA A 112 5.02 -10.04 -8.19
C ALA A 112 5.27 -8.67 -7.54
N LEU A 113 4.22 -7.97 -7.10
CA LEU A 113 4.31 -6.68 -6.42
C LEU A 113 4.95 -6.83 -5.01
N MET A 114 4.59 -7.87 -4.26
CA MET A 114 5.18 -8.14 -2.93
C MET A 114 6.66 -8.48 -3.05
N ASP A 115 7.03 -9.38 -3.98
CA ASP A 115 8.43 -9.76 -4.21
C ASP A 115 9.29 -8.57 -4.61
N TRP A 116 8.74 -7.70 -5.47
CA TRP A 116 9.39 -6.43 -5.84
C TRP A 116 9.57 -5.51 -4.62
N GLY A 117 8.51 -5.29 -3.83
CA GLY A 117 8.56 -4.41 -2.67
C GLY A 117 9.55 -4.89 -1.59
N ILE A 118 9.56 -6.19 -1.30
CA ILE A 118 10.54 -6.80 -0.38
C ILE A 118 11.96 -6.66 -0.93
N GLY A 119 12.16 -6.88 -2.24
CA GLY A 119 13.47 -6.68 -2.88
C GLY A 119 13.95 -5.22 -2.81
N TRP A 120 13.05 -4.26 -3.02
CA TRP A 120 13.35 -2.84 -2.87
C TRP A 120 13.73 -2.48 -1.41
N ALA A 121 12.98 -3.01 -0.43
CA ALA A 121 13.24 -2.80 0.99
C ALA A 121 14.59 -3.37 1.42
N ARG A 122 14.92 -4.62 1.05
CA ARG A 122 16.20 -5.28 1.36
C ARG A 122 17.44 -4.52 0.86
N ALA A 123 17.29 -3.76 -0.22
CA ALA A 123 18.37 -2.95 -0.76
C ALA A 123 18.60 -1.64 0.03
N ARG A 124 17.72 -1.30 1.01
CA ARG A 124 17.69 0.01 1.66
C ARG A 124 17.62 -0.02 3.18
N ALA A 125 17.08 -1.09 3.77
CA ALA A 125 16.80 -1.15 5.20
C ALA A 125 16.89 -2.58 5.71
N SER A 126 16.92 -2.74 7.03
CA SER A 126 16.86 -4.04 7.72
C SER A 126 15.45 -4.42 8.17
N ILE A 127 14.50 -3.46 8.14
CA ILE A 127 13.14 -3.67 8.61
C ILE A 127 12.14 -3.09 7.62
N LEU A 128 11.10 -3.87 7.32
CA LEU A 128 9.94 -3.45 6.54
C LEU A 128 8.68 -3.49 7.40
N TYR A 129 7.98 -2.36 7.49
CA TYR A 129 6.68 -2.26 8.14
C TYR A 129 5.55 -2.10 7.13
N LEU A 130 4.37 -2.48 7.55
CA LEU A 130 3.09 -2.14 6.90
C LEU A 130 1.97 -2.04 7.95
N SER A 131 0.88 -1.36 7.59
CA SER A 131 -0.38 -1.39 8.33
C SER A 131 -1.42 -2.19 7.57
N VAL A 132 -2.20 -2.99 8.28
CA VAL A 132 -3.25 -3.83 7.69
C VAL A 132 -4.50 -3.80 8.56
N PHE A 133 -5.66 -3.62 7.92
CA PHE A 133 -6.96 -3.62 8.59
C PHE A 133 -7.19 -4.93 9.38
N THR A 134 -7.62 -4.80 10.64
CA THR A 134 -7.82 -5.95 11.54
C THR A 134 -8.82 -6.95 10.98
N ASP A 135 -9.87 -6.47 10.31
CA ASP A 135 -10.91 -7.32 9.73
C ASP A 135 -10.62 -7.71 8.26
N ASN A 136 -9.35 -7.66 7.84
CA ASN A 136 -8.88 -8.18 6.55
C ASN A 136 -8.00 -9.44 6.72
N PRO A 137 -8.56 -10.59 7.15
CA PRO A 137 -7.80 -11.81 7.42
C PRO A 137 -7.09 -12.35 6.18
N ARG A 138 -7.63 -12.08 4.98
CA ARG A 138 -7.01 -12.50 3.72
C ARG A 138 -5.67 -11.80 3.49
N ALA A 139 -5.61 -10.48 3.66
CA ALA A 139 -4.37 -9.73 3.53
C ALA A 139 -3.37 -10.13 4.61
N GLN A 140 -3.80 -10.25 5.86
CA GLN A 140 -2.95 -10.70 6.95
C GLN A 140 -2.36 -12.09 6.69
N ALA A 141 -3.14 -13.03 6.15
CA ALA A 141 -2.64 -14.36 5.80
C ALA A 141 -1.56 -14.30 4.69
N VAL A 142 -1.72 -13.39 3.71
CA VAL A 142 -0.69 -13.14 2.69
C VAL A 142 0.59 -12.65 3.34
N TYR A 143 0.53 -11.60 4.14
CA TYR A 143 1.71 -11.03 4.79
C TYR A 143 2.43 -12.02 5.71
N ARG A 144 1.68 -12.83 6.50
CA ARG A 144 2.28 -13.88 7.34
C ARG A 144 3.04 -14.93 6.52
N ARG A 145 2.59 -15.28 5.30
CA ARG A 145 3.34 -16.19 4.42
C ARG A 145 4.67 -15.62 3.95
N TYR A 146 4.80 -14.29 3.88
CA TYR A 146 6.07 -13.61 3.61
C TYR A 146 6.95 -13.46 4.86
N GLY A 147 6.50 -13.89 6.02
CA GLY A 147 7.25 -13.81 7.27
C GLY A 147 6.94 -12.58 8.13
N PHE A 148 5.97 -11.76 7.73
CA PHE A 148 5.52 -10.64 8.58
C PHE A 148 4.83 -11.16 9.84
N TYR A 149 5.04 -10.46 10.94
CA TYR A 149 4.40 -10.70 12.22
C TYR A 149 3.83 -9.43 12.82
N ASP A 150 2.80 -9.59 13.62
CA ASP A 150 2.08 -8.50 14.29
C ASP A 150 2.90 -7.90 15.42
N VAL A 151 3.04 -6.57 15.44
CA VAL A 151 3.82 -5.83 16.45
C VAL A 151 3.02 -4.74 17.15
N GLY A 152 1.73 -4.58 16.84
CA GLY A 152 0.91 -3.60 17.56
C GLY A 152 -0.33 -3.17 16.81
N ARG A 153 -1.01 -2.20 17.40
CA ARG A 153 -2.26 -1.62 16.87
C ARG A 153 -2.02 -0.25 16.31
N ASN A 154 -2.76 0.08 15.28
CA ASN A 154 -2.83 1.40 14.66
C ASN A 154 -4.28 1.86 14.63
N ALA A 155 -4.53 3.14 14.90
CA ALA A 155 -5.82 3.76 14.67
C ALA A 155 -5.82 4.41 13.29
N PHE A 156 -6.59 3.86 12.36
CA PHE A 156 -6.75 4.41 11.02
C PHE A 156 -8.06 5.20 10.92
N ARG A 157 -7.97 6.47 10.55
CA ARG A 157 -9.13 7.38 10.57
C ARG A 157 -9.62 7.70 9.16
N VAL A 158 -10.94 7.51 8.95
CA VAL A 158 -11.66 7.94 7.75
C VAL A 158 -12.81 8.85 8.19
N GLY A 159 -12.64 10.17 8.05
CA GLY A 159 -13.59 11.14 8.59
C GLY A 159 -13.78 10.97 10.10
N ASN A 160 -15.01 10.72 10.53
CA ASN A 160 -15.36 10.47 11.92
C ASN A 160 -15.20 9.00 12.35
N HIS A 161 -15.01 8.09 11.40
CA HIS A 161 -14.82 6.67 11.68
C HIS A 161 -13.36 6.38 12.01
N VAL A 162 -13.12 5.49 12.98
CA VAL A 162 -11.79 5.03 13.38
C VAL A 162 -11.76 3.51 13.30
N ASP A 163 -10.97 3.00 12.37
CA ASP A 163 -10.68 1.57 12.25
C ASP A 163 -9.52 1.17 13.15
N GLU A 164 -9.50 -0.09 13.57
CA GLU A 164 -8.32 -0.70 14.13
C GLU A 164 -7.55 -1.42 13.03
N ASP A 165 -6.34 -0.96 12.79
CA ASP A 165 -5.34 -1.63 11.97
C ASP A 165 -4.31 -2.34 12.86
N ARG A 166 -3.53 -3.23 12.25
CA ARG A 166 -2.39 -3.89 12.87
C ARG A 166 -1.11 -3.49 12.17
N PHE A 167 -0.10 -3.13 12.95
CA PHE A 167 1.25 -3.00 12.41
C PHE A 167 1.88 -4.37 12.23
N PHE A 168 2.36 -4.64 11.04
CA PHE A 168 3.10 -5.84 10.70
C PHE A 168 4.54 -5.49 10.37
N ARG A 169 5.47 -6.31 10.84
CA ARG A 169 6.91 -6.16 10.66
C ARG A 169 7.50 -7.39 9.98
N LEU A 170 8.45 -7.14 9.08
CA LEU A 170 9.34 -8.15 8.48
C LEU A 170 10.79 -7.72 8.73
N ASP A 171 11.58 -8.59 9.34
CA ASP A 171 13.04 -8.46 9.39
C ASP A 171 13.60 -8.96 8.04
N LEU A 172 14.40 -8.12 7.34
CA LEU A 172 14.78 -8.27 5.94
C LEU A 172 16.08 -9.07 5.71
#